data_3edb0916bc5777003d75122c21cfd77f
#
_entry.id   3edb0916bc5777003d75122c21cfd77f
#
_cell.length_a   1.000
_cell.length_b   1.000
_cell.length_c   1.000
_cell.angle_alpha   90.00
_cell.angle_beta   90.00
_cell.angle_gamma   90.00
#
_symmetry.space_group_name_H-M   'P 1'
#
loop_
_entity.id
_entity.type
_entity.pdbx_description
1 polymer ?
#
loop_
_entity_poly.entity_id
_entity_poly.type
_entity_poly.pdbx_seq_one_letter_code
_entity_poly.pdbx_strand_id
1 'polypeptide(L)'
;ESTLVANAVRLDDIPVSQVLTPRPVVTAVDVDLSVGDVLRMYPSVPHGRLPVWEGNPDRIVGIVRRRDILKAAGEGRREVKVRELMGKAHIVPENATLSDALHDLVRAHQQLAVVVDEFGAFAGVITLEDVFESLLGVEIYEKDDPHPDMRELARQRGHRVGRRPTGEAGHKL
;
A
#
# COMPACT_ATOMS: atom_id res chain seq x y z
N GLU A 1 -24.34 4.56 20.35
CA GLU A 1 -23.25 4.91 21.29
C GLU A 1 -22.49 3.66 21.75
N SER A 2 -23.17 2.54 22.09
CA SER A 2 -22.52 1.32 22.58
C SER A 2 -21.61 0.63 21.56
N THR A 3 -21.90 0.71 20.28
CA THR A 3 -21.12 0.07 19.20
C THR A 3 -19.75 0.75 19.01
N LEU A 4 -19.69 2.08 19.09
CA LEU A 4 -18.47 2.85 18.92
C LEU A 4 -17.51 2.61 20.09
N VAL A 5 -18.01 2.56 21.32
CA VAL A 5 -17.22 2.24 22.52
C VAL A 5 -16.70 0.80 22.46
N ALA A 6 -17.52 -0.16 22.06
CA ALA A 6 -17.11 -1.56 21.91
C ALA A 6 -16.04 -1.71 20.83
N ASN A 7 -16.13 -1.00 19.71
CA ASN A 7 -15.13 -1.02 18.65
C ASN A 7 -13.83 -0.34 19.07
N ALA A 8 -13.89 0.76 19.86
CA ALA A 8 -12.71 1.42 20.41
C ALA A 8 -11.92 0.51 21.35
N VAL A 9 -12.60 -0.25 22.21
CA VAL A 9 -11.96 -1.26 23.07
C VAL A 9 -11.33 -2.38 22.25
N ARG A 10 -11.93 -2.77 21.13
CA ARG A 10 -11.41 -3.81 20.25
C ARG A 10 -10.16 -3.41 19.49
N LEU A 11 -9.85 -2.11 19.30
CA LEU A 11 -8.62 -1.69 18.63
C LEU A 11 -7.35 -2.19 19.36
N ASP A 12 -7.42 -2.38 20.67
CA ASP A 12 -6.31 -2.93 21.46
C ASP A 12 -6.10 -4.44 21.26
N ASP A 13 -7.11 -5.13 20.73
CA ASP A 13 -7.09 -6.58 20.50
C ASP A 13 -6.86 -6.97 19.04
N ILE A 14 -6.96 -6.03 18.11
CA ILE A 14 -6.82 -6.30 16.68
C ILE A 14 -5.38 -6.01 16.25
N PRO A 15 -4.61 -7.00 15.80
CA PRO A 15 -3.29 -6.76 15.25
C PRO A 15 -3.37 -6.09 13.87
N VAL A 16 -2.37 -5.27 13.56
CA VAL A 16 -2.23 -4.61 12.26
C VAL A 16 -2.27 -5.61 11.11
N SER A 17 -1.70 -6.80 11.30
CA SER A 17 -1.69 -7.89 10.31
C SER A 17 -3.07 -8.32 9.80
N GLN A 18 -4.13 -8.09 10.59
CA GLN A 18 -5.50 -8.43 10.18
C GLN A 18 -6.16 -7.37 9.29
N VAL A 19 -5.67 -6.15 9.30
CA VAL A 19 -6.33 -4.99 8.66
C VAL A 19 -5.49 -4.38 7.54
N LEU A 20 -4.17 -4.53 7.57
CA LEU A 20 -3.26 -3.94 6.59
C LEU A 20 -3.67 -4.25 5.14
N THR A 21 -3.35 -3.34 4.24
CA THR A 21 -3.33 -3.62 2.80
C THR A 21 -2.08 -4.46 2.50
N PRO A 22 -2.24 -5.72 2.06
CA PRO A 22 -1.11 -6.62 1.92
C PRO A 22 -0.21 -6.25 0.74
N ARG A 23 1.07 -6.51 0.88
CA ARG A 23 2.12 -6.22 -0.10
C ARG A 23 1.76 -6.52 -1.56
N PRO A 24 1.13 -7.66 -1.93
CA PRO A 24 0.84 -7.98 -3.33
C PRO A 24 -0.06 -6.98 -4.05
N VAL A 25 -0.84 -6.19 -3.32
CA VAL A 25 -1.73 -5.15 -3.90
C VAL A 25 -1.18 -3.74 -3.74
N VAL A 26 -0.05 -3.57 -3.05
CA VAL A 26 0.62 -2.28 -2.89
C VAL A 26 1.56 -2.06 -4.07
N THR A 27 1.46 -0.87 -4.68
CA THR A 27 2.45 -0.42 -5.67
C THR A 27 3.62 0.23 -4.95
N ALA A 28 4.78 -0.42 -4.98
CA ALA A 28 6.03 0.10 -4.45
C ALA A 28 7.01 0.33 -5.61
N VAL A 29 7.87 1.34 -5.49
CA VAL A 29 8.79 1.76 -6.56
C VAL A 29 10.25 1.70 -6.10
N ASP A 30 11.14 1.43 -7.04
CA ASP A 30 12.58 1.47 -6.82
C ASP A 30 13.05 2.92 -6.62
N VAL A 31 13.90 3.12 -5.64
CA VAL A 31 14.48 4.42 -5.29
C VAL A 31 15.28 5.06 -6.44
N ASP A 32 15.84 4.26 -7.33
CA ASP A 32 16.68 4.70 -8.45
C ASP A 32 15.91 5.01 -9.73
N LEU A 33 14.60 4.76 -9.75
CA LEU A 33 13.75 5.18 -10.88
C LEU A 33 13.69 6.70 -10.99
N SER A 34 13.66 7.19 -12.22
CA SER A 34 13.31 8.58 -12.49
C SER A 34 11.79 8.79 -12.48
N VAL A 35 11.38 10.03 -12.35
CA VAL A 35 9.96 10.41 -12.52
C VAL A 35 9.40 9.91 -13.85
N GLY A 36 10.18 10.03 -14.93
CA GLY A 36 9.79 9.52 -16.24
C GLY A 36 9.61 7.99 -16.25
N ASP A 37 10.47 7.25 -15.54
CA ASP A 37 10.37 5.79 -15.42
C ASP A 37 9.09 5.38 -14.68
N VAL A 38 8.79 6.04 -13.56
CA VAL A 38 7.57 5.77 -12.78
C VAL A 38 6.33 6.02 -13.62
N LEU A 39 6.28 7.10 -14.38
CA LEU A 39 5.12 7.43 -15.22
C LEU A 39 4.97 6.50 -16.44
N ARG A 40 6.06 5.93 -16.95
CA ARG A 40 6.00 4.88 -17.97
C ARG A 40 5.44 3.57 -17.41
N MET A 41 5.86 3.18 -16.21
CA MET A 41 5.39 1.96 -15.55
C MET A 41 3.94 2.11 -15.03
N TYR A 42 3.61 3.29 -14.53
CA TYR A 42 2.33 3.60 -13.89
C TYR A 42 1.78 4.95 -14.39
N PRO A 43 1.21 5.02 -15.60
CA PRO A 43 0.79 6.29 -16.21
C PRO A 43 -0.19 7.12 -15.37
N SER A 44 -1.05 6.45 -14.58
CA SER A 44 -2.01 7.11 -13.70
C SER A 44 -1.56 7.22 -12.24
N VAL A 45 -0.42 6.67 -11.88
CA VAL A 45 0.09 6.55 -10.50
C VAL A 45 -1.04 6.17 -9.53
N PRO A 46 -1.32 4.89 -9.30
CA PRO A 46 -2.61 4.39 -8.76
C PRO A 46 -2.93 4.83 -7.34
N HIS A 47 -1.94 5.28 -6.57
CA HIS A 47 -2.13 5.66 -5.17
C HIS A 47 -1.48 7.00 -4.86
N GLY A 48 -2.02 7.72 -3.87
CA GLY A 48 -1.51 9.01 -3.44
C GLY A 48 -0.12 8.97 -2.79
N ARG A 49 0.25 7.81 -2.24
CA ARG A 49 1.54 7.55 -1.61
C ARG A 49 2.04 6.18 -2.02
N LEU A 50 3.31 6.11 -2.43
CA LEU A 50 3.96 4.88 -2.87
C LEU A 50 5.15 4.58 -1.96
N PRO A 51 5.23 3.38 -1.37
CA PRO A 51 6.44 2.92 -0.71
C PRO A 51 7.62 2.88 -1.69
N VAL A 52 8.79 3.25 -1.21
CA VAL A 52 10.03 3.28 -1.99
C VAL A 52 10.99 2.25 -1.39
N TRP A 53 11.48 1.33 -2.22
CA TRP A 53 12.44 0.31 -1.81
C TRP A 53 13.84 0.56 -2.40
N GLU A 54 14.87 0.03 -1.75
CA GLU A 54 16.26 0.14 -2.17
C GLU A 54 16.96 -1.21 -2.14
N GLY A 55 17.51 -1.60 -3.28
CA GLY A 55 18.28 -2.83 -3.45
C GLY A 55 17.44 -4.10 -3.46
N ASN A 56 16.51 -4.22 -2.53
CA ASN A 56 15.60 -5.34 -2.39
C ASN A 56 14.18 -4.82 -2.11
N PRO A 57 13.14 -5.34 -2.80
CA PRO A 57 11.74 -4.96 -2.55
C PRO A 57 11.24 -5.19 -1.12
N ASP A 58 11.93 -6.01 -0.33
CA ASP A 58 11.62 -6.20 1.09
C ASP A 58 12.04 -5.00 1.95
N ARG A 59 12.95 -4.16 1.44
CA ARG A 59 13.52 -3.03 2.18
C ARG A 59 12.92 -1.71 1.73
N ILE A 60 11.96 -1.21 2.48
CA ILE A 60 11.38 0.11 2.26
C ILE A 60 12.23 1.17 2.96
N VAL A 61 12.60 2.20 2.20
CA VAL A 61 13.46 3.30 2.68
C VAL A 61 12.76 4.65 2.72
N GLY A 62 11.56 4.77 2.14
CA GLY A 62 10.84 6.03 2.12
C GLY A 62 9.44 5.90 1.53
N ILE A 63 8.77 7.03 1.44
CA ILE A 63 7.47 7.19 0.77
C ILE A 63 7.58 8.34 -0.22
N VAL A 64 7.12 8.13 -1.45
CA VAL A 64 6.98 9.21 -2.44
C VAL A 64 5.50 9.50 -2.68
N ARG A 65 5.16 10.78 -2.82
CA ARG A 65 3.79 11.22 -3.06
C ARG A 65 3.53 11.36 -4.55
N ARG A 66 2.39 10.86 -5.01
CA ARG A 66 1.93 11.03 -6.38
C ARG A 66 1.99 12.49 -6.84
N ARG A 67 1.54 13.43 -5.99
CA ARG A 67 1.55 14.86 -6.31
C ARG A 67 2.94 15.40 -6.63
N ASP A 68 3.98 14.90 -5.93
CA ASP A 68 5.35 15.36 -6.15
C ASP A 68 5.92 14.81 -7.45
N ILE A 69 5.58 13.56 -7.80
CA ILE A 69 5.90 12.94 -9.10
C ILE A 69 5.25 13.74 -10.25
N LEU A 70 3.96 14.01 -10.14
CA LEU A 70 3.22 14.74 -11.17
C LEU A 70 3.67 16.18 -11.30
N LYS A 71 4.00 16.83 -10.19
CA LYS A 71 4.57 18.19 -10.19
C LYS A 71 5.91 18.25 -10.91
N ALA A 72 6.82 17.34 -10.59
CA ALA A 72 8.12 17.26 -11.27
C ALA A 72 7.96 17.02 -12.78
N ALA A 73 7.06 16.12 -13.17
CA ALA A 73 6.75 15.88 -14.58
C ALA A 73 6.18 17.12 -15.28
N GLY A 74 5.24 17.82 -14.64
CA GLY A 74 4.64 19.04 -15.16
C GLY A 74 5.62 20.19 -15.33
N GLU A 75 6.68 20.22 -14.52
CA GLU A 75 7.79 21.16 -14.61
C GLU A 75 8.88 20.73 -15.64
N GLY A 76 8.67 19.63 -16.35
CA GLY A 76 9.63 19.08 -17.32
C GLY A 76 10.83 18.37 -16.70
N ARG A 77 10.82 18.12 -15.38
CA ARG A 77 11.92 17.49 -14.65
C ARG A 77 11.71 15.95 -14.52
N ARG A 78 11.65 15.28 -15.66
CA ARG A 78 11.41 13.83 -15.71
C ARG A 78 12.61 12.99 -15.31
N GLU A 79 13.81 13.56 -15.33
CA GLU A 79 15.08 12.92 -14.95
C GLU A 79 15.28 12.84 -13.42
N VAL A 80 14.51 13.60 -12.64
CA VAL A 80 14.59 13.60 -11.17
C VAL A 80 14.32 12.20 -10.64
N LYS A 81 15.16 11.73 -9.74
CA LYS A 81 15.04 10.41 -9.13
C LYS A 81 14.01 10.40 -8.00
N VAL A 82 13.36 9.26 -7.83
CA VAL A 82 12.45 9.03 -6.69
C VAL A 82 13.13 9.32 -5.37
N ARG A 83 14.42 8.98 -5.24
CA ARG A 83 15.27 9.29 -4.08
C ARG A 83 15.23 10.76 -3.66
N GLU A 84 15.18 11.67 -4.62
CA GLU A 84 15.17 13.13 -4.35
C GLU A 84 13.80 13.63 -3.90
N LEU A 85 12.74 12.93 -4.23
CA LEU A 85 11.35 13.31 -3.92
C LEU A 85 10.80 12.62 -2.69
N MET A 86 11.35 11.46 -2.31
CA MET A 86 10.81 10.66 -1.21
C MET A 86 11.00 11.37 0.13
N GLY A 87 10.03 11.16 1.02
CA GLY A 87 10.12 11.49 2.43
C GLY A 87 10.35 10.26 3.28
N LYS A 88 10.48 10.46 4.58
CA LYS A 88 10.67 9.40 5.56
C LYS A 88 9.45 8.48 5.62
N ALA A 89 9.66 7.17 5.61
CA ALA A 89 8.63 6.19 5.91
C ALA A 89 8.44 6.03 7.42
N HIS A 90 7.18 5.96 7.86
CA HIS A 90 6.85 5.53 9.20
C HIS A 90 6.65 4.02 9.21
N ILE A 91 7.34 3.32 10.10
CA ILE A 91 7.37 1.85 10.13
C ILE A 91 6.61 1.35 11.34
N VAL A 92 5.72 0.38 11.14
CA VAL A 92 4.93 -0.27 12.18
C VAL A 92 5.08 -1.79 12.04
N PRO A 93 5.35 -2.53 13.14
CA PRO A 93 5.36 -3.99 13.10
C PRO A 93 3.96 -4.55 12.85
N GLU A 94 3.86 -5.66 12.11
CA GLU A 94 2.58 -6.30 11.81
C GLU A 94 1.86 -6.85 13.05
N ASN A 95 2.59 -7.17 14.12
CA ASN A 95 2.05 -7.64 15.39
C ASN A 95 1.65 -6.50 16.35
N ALA A 96 1.89 -5.24 16.00
CA ALA A 96 1.35 -4.11 16.74
C ALA A 96 -0.17 -4.10 16.68
N THR A 97 -0.82 -3.52 17.68
CA THR A 97 -2.28 -3.36 17.67
C THR A 97 -2.70 -2.17 16.81
N LEU A 98 -3.98 -2.15 16.39
CA LEU A 98 -4.52 -0.97 15.70
C LEU A 98 -4.48 0.28 16.56
N SER A 99 -4.61 0.15 17.88
CA SER A 99 -4.47 1.24 18.83
C SER A 99 -3.06 1.84 18.80
N ASP A 100 -2.03 0.99 18.81
CA ASP A 100 -0.63 1.42 18.70
C ASP A 100 -0.39 2.14 17.37
N ALA A 101 -0.85 1.57 16.26
CA ALA A 101 -0.72 2.16 14.93
C ALA A 101 -1.41 3.53 14.84
N LEU A 102 -2.61 3.67 15.42
CA LEU A 102 -3.33 4.93 15.47
C LEU A 102 -2.54 6.00 16.23
N HIS A 103 -2.05 5.68 17.42
CA HIS A 103 -1.26 6.61 18.22
C HIS A 103 0.03 7.04 17.49
N ASP A 104 0.72 6.10 16.86
CA ASP A 104 1.95 6.37 16.13
C ASP A 104 1.70 7.28 14.91
N LEU A 105 0.67 7.00 14.12
CA LEU A 105 0.32 7.80 12.95
C LEU A 105 -0.11 9.21 13.33
N VAL A 106 -0.94 9.37 14.37
CA VAL A 106 -1.38 10.67 14.85
C VAL A 106 -0.21 11.48 15.40
N ARG A 107 0.64 10.86 16.21
CA ARG A 107 1.83 11.53 16.78
C ARG A 107 2.82 11.97 15.71
N ALA A 108 3.03 11.14 14.69
CA ALA A 108 3.94 11.41 13.58
C ALA A 108 3.35 12.35 12.51
N HIS A 109 2.09 12.75 12.64
CA HIS A 109 1.35 13.49 11.60
C HIS A 109 1.40 12.80 10.23
N GLN A 110 1.34 11.48 10.23
CA GLN A 110 1.35 10.65 9.03
C GLN A 110 -0.02 10.02 8.79
N GLN A 111 -0.36 9.81 7.52
CA GLN A 111 -1.60 9.15 7.12
C GLN A 111 -1.39 7.68 6.76
N LEU A 112 -0.15 7.27 6.51
CA LEU A 112 0.22 5.94 6.08
C LEU A 112 1.47 5.49 6.82
N ALA A 113 1.46 4.22 7.27
CA ALA A 113 2.64 3.53 7.77
C ALA A 113 2.96 2.32 6.89
N VAL A 114 4.23 2.05 6.73
CA VAL A 114 4.75 0.81 6.15
C VAL A 114 4.76 -0.26 7.23
N VAL A 115 4.17 -1.41 6.94
CA VAL A 115 4.11 -2.54 7.87
C VAL A 115 5.20 -3.54 7.52
N VAL A 116 5.93 -3.98 8.54
CA VAL A 116 7.00 -4.97 8.43
C VAL A 116 6.69 -6.20 9.28
N ASP A 117 7.20 -7.35 8.84
CA ASP A 117 7.13 -8.59 9.60
C ASP A 117 8.22 -8.67 10.69
N GLU A 118 8.32 -9.81 11.37
CA GLU A 118 9.31 -10.06 12.43
C GLU A 118 10.77 -10.02 11.97
N PHE A 119 11.00 -10.17 10.66
CA PHE A 119 12.34 -10.06 10.05
C PHE A 119 12.64 -8.67 9.50
N GLY A 120 11.71 -7.73 9.65
CA GLY A 120 11.82 -6.38 9.10
C GLY A 120 11.50 -6.29 7.60
N ALA A 121 10.99 -7.36 6.99
CA ALA A 121 10.60 -7.37 5.58
C ALA A 121 9.23 -6.69 5.37
N PHE A 122 9.11 -6.04 4.24
CA PHE A 122 7.87 -5.34 3.84
C PHE A 122 6.68 -6.30 3.75
N ALA A 123 5.67 -6.09 4.59
CA ALA A 123 4.45 -6.88 4.64
C ALA A 123 3.24 -6.18 4.00
N GLY A 124 3.21 -4.87 3.98
CA GLY A 124 2.12 -4.09 3.45
C GLY A 124 2.08 -2.67 4.00
N VAL A 125 0.93 -2.03 3.89
CA VAL A 125 0.72 -0.67 4.42
C VAL A 125 -0.55 -0.63 5.27
N ILE A 126 -0.60 0.29 6.22
CA ILE A 126 -1.80 0.63 6.97
C ILE A 126 -2.00 2.15 6.96
N THR A 127 -3.25 2.57 6.81
CA THR A 127 -3.62 3.99 6.78
C THR A 127 -4.49 4.35 7.98
N LEU A 128 -4.57 5.64 8.30
CA LEU A 128 -5.54 6.14 9.27
C LEU A 128 -6.97 5.77 8.88
N GLU A 129 -7.28 5.78 7.59
CA GLU A 129 -8.58 5.40 7.07
C GLU A 129 -8.91 3.94 7.41
N ASP A 130 -7.96 3.01 7.25
CA ASP A 130 -8.13 1.59 7.64
C ASP A 130 -8.46 1.44 9.13
N VAL A 131 -7.79 2.22 9.98
CA VAL A 131 -8.03 2.20 11.43
C VAL A 131 -9.42 2.77 11.75
N PHE A 132 -9.82 3.88 11.13
CA PHE A 132 -11.15 4.46 11.32
C PHE A 132 -12.27 3.55 10.82
N GLU A 133 -12.09 2.86 9.70
CA GLU A 133 -13.03 1.85 9.23
C GLU A 133 -13.26 0.75 10.26
N SER A 134 -12.18 0.25 10.87
CA SER A 134 -12.25 -0.74 11.95
C SER A 134 -12.93 -0.19 13.21
N LEU A 135 -12.71 1.08 13.54
CA LEU A 135 -13.34 1.76 14.68
C LEU A 135 -14.85 1.93 14.47
N LEU A 136 -15.26 2.33 13.28
CA LEU A 136 -16.66 2.56 12.93
C LEU A 136 -17.42 1.25 12.69
N GLY A 137 -16.71 0.14 12.43
CA GLY A 137 -17.31 -1.14 12.06
C GLY A 137 -18.02 -1.10 10.71
N VAL A 138 -17.71 -0.12 9.87
CA VAL A 138 -18.31 0.10 8.55
C VAL A 138 -17.18 0.22 7.55
N GLU A 139 -17.29 -0.50 6.44
CA GLU A 139 -16.48 -0.21 5.27
C GLU A 139 -16.92 1.13 4.69
N ILE A 140 -15.99 2.08 4.55
CA ILE A 140 -16.25 3.41 3.96
C ILE A 140 -16.38 3.29 2.43
N TYR A 141 -16.73 2.14 1.91
CA TYR A 141 -17.02 1.95 0.50
C TYR A 141 -18.48 2.29 0.24
N GLU A 142 -18.73 3.21 -0.69
CA GLU A 142 -20.04 3.39 -1.27
C GLU A 142 -20.50 2.06 -1.89
N LYS A 143 -21.80 1.79 -1.84
CA LYS A 143 -22.43 0.55 -2.30
C LYS A 143 -22.16 0.19 -3.78
N ASP A 144 -21.52 1.07 -4.52
CA ASP A 144 -21.23 0.95 -5.96
C ASP A 144 -19.76 0.66 -6.27
N ASP A 145 -18.89 0.45 -5.26
CA ASP A 145 -17.51 0.05 -5.51
C ASP A 145 -17.48 -1.45 -5.89
N PRO A 146 -17.03 -1.81 -7.12
CA PRO A 146 -17.00 -3.19 -7.59
C PRO A 146 -16.00 -4.07 -6.85
N HIS A 147 -15.21 -3.53 -5.90
CA HIS A 147 -14.16 -4.25 -5.20
C HIS A 147 -14.17 -4.02 -3.68
N PRO A 148 -15.14 -4.63 -2.96
CA PRO A 148 -15.33 -4.39 -1.53
C PRO A 148 -14.24 -4.96 -0.62
N ASP A 149 -13.38 -5.87 -1.08
CA ASP A 149 -12.33 -6.49 -0.26
C ASP A 149 -10.98 -6.57 -0.99
N MET A 150 -10.03 -5.72 -0.57
CA MET A 150 -8.66 -5.70 -1.10
C MET A 150 -7.92 -7.03 -0.85
N ARG A 151 -8.32 -7.82 0.16
CA ARG A 151 -7.77 -9.15 0.41
C ARG A 151 -8.26 -10.16 -0.61
N GLU A 152 -9.50 -10.02 -1.05
CA GLU A 152 -10.08 -10.87 -2.08
C GLU A 152 -9.46 -10.58 -3.46
N LEU A 153 -9.18 -9.32 -3.75
CA LEU A 153 -8.40 -8.90 -4.93
C LEU A 153 -6.99 -9.48 -4.94
N ALA A 154 -6.32 -9.53 -3.79
CA ALA A 154 -5.00 -10.14 -3.68
C ALA A 154 -5.03 -11.65 -3.95
N ARG A 155 -6.06 -12.36 -3.47
CA ARG A 155 -6.27 -13.78 -3.75
C ARG A 155 -6.56 -14.06 -5.21
N GLN A 156 -7.39 -13.23 -5.85
CA GLN A 156 -7.74 -13.38 -7.27
C GLN A 156 -6.54 -13.11 -8.19
N ARG A 157 -5.67 -12.16 -7.87
CA ARG A 157 -4.43 -11.90 -8.62
C ARG A 157 -3.39 -13.01 -8.46
N GLY A 158 -3.29 -13.62 -7.28
CA GLY A 158 -2.42 -14.76 -7.05
C GLY A 158 -2.79 -16.00 -7.87
N HIS A 159 -4.08 -16.18 -8.20
CA HIS A 159 -4.56 -17.29 -9.02
C HIS A 159 -4.38 -17.08 -10.54
N ARG A 160 -4.24 -15.84 -11.01
CA ARG A 160 -4.07 -15.54 -12.43
C ARG A 160 -2.64 -15.70 -12.95
N VAL A 161 -1.64 -15.71 -12.08
CA VAL A 161 -0.23 -15.88 -12.48
C VAL A 161 0.12 -17.34 -12.82
N GLY A 162 -0.77 -18.30 -12.55
CA GLY A 162 -0.54 -19.74 -12.75
C GLY A 162 -1.02 -20.36 -14.07
N ARG A 163 -1.67 -19.63 -14.98
CA ARG A 163 -2.11 -20.20 -16.27
C ARG A 163 -1.38 -19.57 -17.44
N ARG A 164 -0.29 -20.23 -17.86
CA ARG A 164 0.21 -20.10 -19.24
C ARG A 164 -0.80 -20.77 -20.19
N PRO A 165 -1.20 -20.14 -21.30
CA PRO A 165 -1.91 -20.84 -22.35
C PRO A 165 -0.93 -21.80 -23.03
N THR A 166 -1.20 -23.09 -22.92
CA THR A 166 -0.58 -24.10 -23.79
C THR A 166 -1.11 -23.85 -25.21
N GLY A 167 -0.22 -23.39 -26.07
CA GLY A 167 -0.50 -23.27 -27.50
C GLY A 167 -0.70 -24.67 -28.10
N GLU A 168 -1.88 -24.91 -28.64
CA GLU A 168 -2.08 -25.94 -29.64
C GLU A 168 -1.74 -25.40 -31.02
N ALA A 169 -0.63 -25.89 -31.53
CA ALA A 169 -0.33 -25.85 -32.95
C ALA A 169 -1.22 -26.85 -33.67
N GLY A 170 -2.25 -26.37 -34.32
CA GLY A 170 -3.07 -27.13 -35.28
C GLY A 170 -2.58 -26.93 -36.69
N HIS A 171 -1.82 -27.89 -37.18
CA HIS A 171 -1.43 -28.04 -38.54
C HIS A 171 -2.63 -28.58 -39.35
N LYS A 172 -3.02 -27.91 -40.44
CA LYS A 172 -3.63 -28.61 -41.59
C LYS A 172 -3.56 -27.78 -42.90
N LEU A 173 -2.81 -28.38 -43.82
CA LEU A 173 -2.89 -28.37 -45.31
C LEU A 173 -2.91 -27.02 -46.03
#